data_035e0e270b8074b9196b1a68a5c17f21
#
_entry.id   035e0e270b8074b9196b1a68a5c17f21
#
_cell.length_a   1.000
_cell.length_b   1.000
_cell.length_c   1.000
_cell.angle_alpha   90.00
_cell.angle_beta   90.00
_cell.angle_gamma   90.00
#
_symmetry.space_group_name_H-M   'P 1'
#
loop_
_entity.id
_entity.type
_entity.pdbx_description
1 polymer ?
#
loop_
_entity_poly.entity_id
_entity_poly.type
_entity_poly.pdbx_seq_one_letter_code
_entity_poly.pdbx_strand_id
1 'polypeptide(L)'
;MNDKNRPNHKNIKGSMMLLQNLFLIVAFLSATVACSSSNSPEDIDFKYIESAEVISPIASKVKVDNFAHFIELDFDKGTDLTNVKIKVTLSAGVSMVTPTETTSTYDLTKDASIKVKKGGTTQSYLIKVNMVNAPFTPSAAKWEKKNDYGELPGYISVYKYKQTVAGKNVQAYIAVAEMNNKSVKFKVLGEKTGYKTPTQFYEENSKPVVVLNGGYFWSGTSLGLLIRDGNTISHQQPVTNRDYNGAPTPYYPTQGVFGMDNNKIFSAHYAYESQGVLYTYPKPAPNKAGDKPLQVPTKDFPANAKPWAPVEAIGAGPLLIKDGVYMNLWEAELFDAASGVGPTANHPRSAVAYHPSGHVVFFVCEGRNKTPSTPGLTMKDMADLFLDLGCTDAINLDGGGSSCMLIRGQETIIPSDDGKQRTVTNAIALY
;
A
#
# COMPACT_ATOMS: atom_id res chain seq x y z
N MET A 1 14.75 69.38 -1.35
CA MET A 1 15.60 69.58 -2.55
C MET A 1 15.47 68.31 -3.35
N ASN A 2 14.53 68.33 -4.28
CA ASN A 2 14.69 68.42 -5.75
C ASN A 2 15.45 67.20 -6.30
N ASP A 3 15.06 66.52 -7.29
CA ASP A 3 13.91 66.56 -8.21
C ASP A 3 14.17 65.44 -9.26
N LYS A 4 13.08 64.84 -9.77
CA LYS A 4 12.88 64.36 -11.11
C LYS A 4 13.92 63.46 -11.81
N ASN A 5 13.47 62.24 -12.23
CA ASN A 5 13.16 62.04 -13.64
C ASN A 5 12.53 60.65 -13.90
N ARG A 6 11.25 60.66 -14.33
CA ARG A 6 10.71 59.65 -15.23
C ARG A 6 10.99 60.08 -16.67
N PRO A 7 11.11 59.15 -17.61
CA PRO A 7 10.15 59.15 -18.71
C PRO A 7 9.63 57.78 -19.18
N ASN A 8 8.34 57.82 -19.40
CA ASN A 8 7.57 57.38 -20.57
C ASN A 8 7.61 55.94 -21.11
N HIS A 9 6.40 55.44 -21.08
CA HIS A 9 5.70 54.47 -21.93
C HIS A 9 6.30 54.14 -23.30
N LYS A 10 6.38 52.82 -23.56
CA LYS A 10 5.92 52.28 -24.86
C LYS A 10 5.22 50.93 -24.63
N ASN A 11 3.95 50.88 -25.03
CA ASN A 11 3.12 49.74 -25.26
C ASN A 11 3.81 48.71 -26.17
N ILE A 12 3.86 47.45 -25.78
CA ILE A 12 3.88 46.33 -26.70
C ILE A 12 2.80 45.34 -26.24
N LYS A 13 1.84 45.16 -27.14
CA LYS A 13 0.73 44.22 -27.05
C LYS A 13 1.22 42.78 -27.04
N GLY A 14 0.59 41.98 -26.23
CA GLY A 14 0.05 40.67 -26.55
C GLY A 14 1.01 39.57 -26.91
N SER A 15 1.04 38.58 -26.04
CA SER A 15 0.76 37.20 -26.46
C SER A 15 0.45 36.37 -25.24
N MET A 16 -0.81 36.09 -25.07
CA MET A 16 -1.37 35.12 -24.17
C MET A 16 -1.12 33.74 -24.80
N MET A 17 -0.17 32.99 -24.27
CA MET A 17 0.09 31.63 -24.72
C MET A 17 -0.70 30.67 -23.82
N LEU A 18 -1.87 30.27 -24.31
CA LEU A 18 -2.62 29.11 -23.81
C LEU A 18 -1.76 27.86 -24.00
N LEU A 19 -1.45 27.18 -22.91
CA LEU A 19 -1.05 25.77 -23.00
C LEU A 19 -2.30 24.93 -23.27
N GLN A 20 -2.48 24.52 -24.52
CA GLN A 20 -3.45 23.50 -24.90
C GLN A 20 -2.86 22.12 -24.69
N ASN A 21 -3.64 21.30 -23.96
CA ASN A 21 -3.45 19.88 -23.84
C ASN A 21 -3.40 19.21 -25.21
N LEU A 22 -2.31 18.53 -25.49
CA LEU A 22 -2.13 17.76 -26.71
C LEU A 22 -2.87 16.41 -26.60
N PHE A 23 -4.13 16.40 -27.03
CA PHE A 23 -4.82 15.15 -27.38
C PHE A 23 -4.28 14.70 -28.75
N LEU A 24 -3.59 13.56 -28.75
CA LEU A 24 -3.14 12.93 -29.99
C LEU A 24 -4.36 12.28 -30.69
N ILE A 25 -4.99 13.02 -31.60
CA ILE A 25 -5.96 12.46 -32.54
C ILE A 25 -5.17 11.91 -33.71
N VAL A 26 -5.10 10.57 -33.80
CA VAL A 26 -4.59 9.92 -35.01
C VAL A 26 -5.67 10.00 -36.07
N ALA A 27 -5.46 10.93 -37.03
CA ALA A 27 -6.30 11.06 -38.20
C ALA A 27 -5.99 9.87 -39.15
N PHE A 28 -6.93 8.97 -39.34
CA PHE A 28 -6.90 7.98 -40.42
C PHE A 28 -7.20 8.73 -41.75
N LEU A 29 -6.22 8.71 -42.64
CA LEU A 29 -6.43 9.08 -44.04
C LEU A 29 -7.31 8.02 -44.70
N SER A 30 -8.54 8.37 -45.02
CA SER A 30 -9.44 7.53 -45.81
C SER A 30 -9.03 7.64 -47.30
N ALA A 31 -8.39 6.60 -47.79
CA ALA A 31 -8.33 6.37 -49.23
C ALA A 31 -9.69 5.83 -49.69
N THR A 32 -10.47 6.64 -50.40
CA THR A 32 -11.70 6.23 -51.05
C THR A 32 -11.38 5.36 -52.26
N VAL A 33 -11.52 4.03 -52.08
CA VAL A 33 -11.73 3.15 -53.24
C VAL A 33 -13.24 2.91 -53.31
N ALA A 34 -13.85 3.49 -54.30
CA ALA A 34 -15.25 3.23 -54.62
C ALA A 34 -15.38 1.79 -55.11
N CYS A 35 -15.97 0.90 -54.29
CA CYS A 35 -16.58 -0.33 -54.70
C CYS A 35 -18.00 -0.33 -54.18
N SER A 36 -18.95 -0.25 -55.08
CA SER A 36 -20.35 -0.36 -54.83
C SER A 36 -20.71 -1.74 -54.29
N SER A 37 -21.00 -1.86 -52.99
CA SER A 37 -21.80 -2.95 -52.44
C SER A 37 -22.78 -2.33 -51.45
N SER A 38 -24.07 -2.60 -51.70
CA SER A 38 -25.20 -2.19 -50.91
C SER A 38 -25.08 -2.77 -49.48
N ASN A 39 -24.55 -1.98 -48.52
CA ASN A 39 -24.65 -2.29 -47.12
C ASN A 39 -26.01 -1.78 -46.62
N SER A 40 -26.87 -2.69 -46.19
CA SER A 40 -28.10 -2.34 -45.48
C SER A 40 -27.75 -1.78 -44.08
N PRO A 41 -28.58 -0.87 -43.52
CA PRO A 41 -28.31 -0.21 -42.23
C PRO A 41 -28.42 -1.15 -41.00
N GLU A 42 -28.57 -2.46 -41.16
CA GLU A 42 -28.86 -3.39 -40.07
C GLU A 42 -27.62 -3.91 -39.29
N ASP A 43 -26.36 -3.57 -39.67
CA ASP A 43 -25.16 -4.18 -39.10
C ASP A 43 -24.49 -3.39 -37.96
N ILE A 44 -25.03 -2.23 -37.57
CA ILE A 44 -24.33 -1.32 -36.62
C ILE A 44 -24.44 -1.78 -35.14
N ASP A 45 -25.40 -2.66 -34.80
CA ASP A 45 -25.64 -3.12 -33.41
C ASP A 45 -25.63 -4.65 -33.25
N PHE A 46 -25.12 -5.40 -34.24
CA PHE A 46 -25.15 -6.85 -34.16
C PHE A 46 -24.14 -7.43 -33.19
N LYS A 47 -24.61 -8.22 -32.20
CA LYS A 47 -23.73 -8.93 -31.29
C LYS A 47 -23.17 -10.19 -31.99
N TYR A 48 -21.89 -10.22 -32.31
CA TYR A 48 -21.23 -11.38 -32.86
C TYR A 48 -20.87 -12.42 -31.78
N ILE A 49 -20.44 -11.95 -30.58
CA ILE A 49 -20.09 -12.80 -29.45
C ILE A 49 -21.06 -12.52 -28.32
N GLU A 50 -21.85 -13.52 -27.93
CA GLU A 50 -22.80 -13.40 -26.81
C GLU A 50 -22.11 -13.36 -25.48
N SER A 51 -21.12 -14.23 -25.27
CA SER A 51 -20.32 -14.31 -24.05
C SER A 51 -18.93 -14.88 -24.29
N ALA A 52 -18.04 -14.61 -23.35
CA ALA A 52 -16.75 -15.25 -23.25
C ALA A 52 -16.56 -15.79 -21.83
N GLU A 53 -15.83 -16.90 -21.71
CA GLU A 53 -15.46 -17.55 -20.46
C GLU A 53 -13.97 -17.87 -20.51
N VAL A 54 -13.25 -17.54 -19.45
CA VAL A 54 -11.85 -17.97 -19.27
C VAL A 54 -11.87 -19.26 -18.45
N ILE A 55 -11.46 -20.36 -19.08
CA ILE A 55 -11.46 -21.70 -18.47
C ILE A 55 -10.25 -21.86 -17.53
N SER A 56 -9.09 -21.33 -17.93
CA SER A 56 -7.84 -21.47 -17.19
C SER A 56 -6.78 -20.50 -17.75
N PRO A 57 -5.99 -19.81 -16.89
CA PRO A 57 -6.23 -19.58 -15.46
C PRO A 57 -7.52 -18.80 -15.22
N ILE A 58 -8.05 -18.79 -13.98
CA ILE A 58 -9.30 -18.09 -13.67
C ILE A 58 -9.10 -16.58 -13.81
N ALA A 59 -9.98 -15.93 -14.59
CA ALA A 59 -10.09 -14.47 -14.63
C ALA A 59 -11.08 -13.98 -13.58
N SER A 60 -10.76 -12.90 -12.90
CA SER A 60 -11.63 -12.26 -11.90
C SER A 60 -12.80 -11.51 -12.55
N LYS A 61 -12.65 -11.13 -13.83
CA LYS A 61 -13.69 -10.49 -14.64
C LYS A 61 -13.51 -10.82 -16.11
N VAL A 62 -14.63 -11.02 -16.78
CA VAL A 62 -14.70 -11.18 -18.24
C VAL A 62 -15.82 -10.28 -18.77
N LYS A 63 -15.53 -9.42 -19.73
CA LYS A 63 -16.48 -8.52 -20.39
C LYS A 63 -16.32 -8.60 -21.90
N VAL A 64 -17.41 -8.82 -22.62
CA VAL A 64 -17.47 -8.69 -24.08
C VAL A 64 -18.10 -7.34 -24.43
N ASP A 65 -17.40 -6.54 -25.22
CA ASP A 65 -17.93 -5.30 -25.77
C ASP A 65 -18.11 -5.47 -27.28
N ASN A 66 -19.37 -5.65 -27.67
CA ASN A 66 -19.71 -5.85 -29.07
C ASN A 66 -19.73 -4.55 -29.90
N PHE A 67 -19.83 -3.40 -29.23
CA PHE A 67 -19.78 -2.11 -29.92
C PHE A 67 -18.35 -1.69 -30.24
N ALA A 68 -17.44 -1.77 -29.26
CA ALA A 68 -16.04 -1.43 -29.44
C ALA A 68 -15.18 -2.65 -29.86
N HIS A 69 -15.76 -3.82 -30.03
CA HIS A 69 -15.16 -5.06 -30.49
C HIS A 69 -13.92 -5.47 -29.70
N PHE A 70 -14.06 -5.66 -28.40
CA PHE A 70 -13.02 -6.23 -27.54
C PHE A 70 -13.58 -7.18 -26.50
N ILE A 71 -12.72 -8.08 -26.01
CA ILE A 71 -12.95 -8.90 -24.84
C ILE A 71 -11.96 -8.44 -23.76
N GLU A 72 -12.46 -7.91 -22.67
CA GLU A 72 -11.68 -7.45 -21.53
C GLU A 72 -11.61 -8.53 -20.48
N LEU A 73 -10.40 -8.88 -20.05
CA LEU A 73 -10.10 -9.91 -19.08
C LEU A 73 -9.29 -9.30 -17.93
N ASP A 74 -9.78 -9.45 -16.69
CA ASP A 74 -9.03 -9.06 -15.50
C ASP A 74 -8.44 -10.31 -14.86
N PHE A 75 -7.12 -10.34 -14.65
CA PHE A 75 -6.40 -11.39 -13.94
C PHE A 75 -5.67 -10.84 -12.73
N ASP A 76 -5.53 -11.67 -11.70
CA ASP A 76 -4.72 -11.31 -10.55
C ASP A 76 -3.24 -11.17 -10.94
N LYS A 77 -2.56 -10.18 -10.37
CA LYS A 77 -1.12 -9.98 -10.59
C LYS A 77 -0.35 -11.26 -10.27
N GLY A 78 0.57 -11.61 -11.15
CA GLY A 78 1.35 -12.84 -11.04
C GLY A 78 0.73 -14.06 -11.75
N THR A 79 -0.49 -13.92 -12.30
CA THR A 79 -1.08 -14.98 -13.13
C THR A 79 -0.21 -15.22 -14.38
N ASP A 80 0.08 -16.47 -14.68
CA ASP A 80 0.75 -16.85 -15.92
C ASP A 80 -0.21 -16.71 -17.10
N LEU A 81 0.12 -15.84 -18.03
CA LEU A 81 -0.68 -15.52 -19.21
C LEU A 81 -0.21 -16.21 -20.48
N THR A 82 0.79 -17.10 -20.41
CA THR A 82 1.35 -17.78 -21.58
C THR A 82 0.41 -18.85 -22.17
N ASN A 83 -0.55 -19.34 -21.36
CA ASN A 83 -1.46 -20.43 -21.73
C ASN A 83 -2.89 -20.17 -21.25
N VAL A 84 -3.52 -19.10 -21.71
CA VAL A 84 -4.88 -18.72 -21.30
C VAL A 84 -5.90 -19.40 -22.20
N LYS A 85 -6.72 -20.26 -21.62
CA LYS A 85 -7.78 -20.99 -22.38
C LYS A 85 -9.11 -20.24 -22.29
N ILE A 86 -9.59 -19.76 -23.44
CA ILE A 86 -10.81 -18.96 -23.57
C ILE A 86 -11.82 -19.73 -24.42
N LYS A 87 -13.10 -19.71 -23.97
CA LYS A 87 -14.24 -20.19 -24.71
C LYS A 87 -15.16 -19.01 -25.03
N VAL A 88 -15.63 -18.91 -26.27
CA VAL A 88 -16.64 -17.93 -26.69
C VAL A 88 -17.92 -18.61 -27.09
N THR A 89 -19.04 -17.96 -26.78
CA THR A 89 -20.38 -18.33 -27.28
C THR A 89 -20.74 -17.33 -28.38
N LEU A 90 -21.06 -17.85 -29.56
CA LEU A 90 -21.38 -17.04 -30.73
C LEU A 90 -22.90 -16.87 -30.87
N SER A 91 -23.29 -15.74 -31.42
CA SER A 91 -24.69 -15.50 -31.78
C SER A 91 -25.11 -16.35 -33.00
N ALA A 92 -26.41 -16.54 -33.17
CA ALA A 92 -26.94 -17.34 -34.28
C ALA A 92 -26.45 -16.84 -35.64
N GLY A 93 -25.99 -17.77 -36.47
CA GLY A 93 -25.47 -17.50 -37.81
C GLY A 93 -24.04 -16.94 -37.86
N VAL A 94 -23.36 -16.80 -36.71
CA VAL A 94 -21.97 -16.43 -36.64
C VAL A 94 -21.09 -17.65 -36.59
N SER A 95 -19.93 -17.62 -37.25
CA SER A 95 -18.90 -18.66 -37.23
C SER A 95 -17.53 -18.10 -36.90
N MET A 96 -16.68 -18.93 -36.34
CA MET A 96 -15.27 -18.59 -36.08
C MET A 96 -14.49 -18.46 -37.39
N VAL A 97 -13.49 -17.58 -37.42
CA VAL A 97 -12.52 -17.41 -38.50
C VAL A 97 -11.12 -17.67 -37.99
N THR A 98 -10.72 -17.01 -36.88
CA THR A 98 -9.44 -17.22 -36.24
C THR A 98 -9.61 -16.96 -34.71
N PRO A 99 -9.34 -17.94 -33.89
CA PRO A 99 -9.07 -19.35 -34.22
C PRO A 99 -10.30 -20.02 -34.87
N THR A 100 -10.18 -21.25 -35.36
CA THR A 100 -11.29 -21.98 -35.98
C THR A 100 -12.28 -22.57 -34.96
N GLU A 101 -11.82 -22.77 -33.71
CA GLU A 101 -12.59 -23.36 -32.64
C GLU A 101 -13.06 -22.28 -31.66
N THR A 102 -14.27 -22.48 -31.09
CA THR A 102 -14.83 -21.58 -30.06
C THR A 102 -14.09 -21.66 -28.73
N THR A 103 -13.29 -22.70 -28.51
CA THR A 103 -12.42 -22.84 -27.32
C THR A 103 -10.97 -22.97 -27.79
N SER A 104 -10.16 -21.99 -27.40
CA SER A 104 -8.76 -21.93 -27.86
C SER A 104 -7.84 -21.41 -26.76
N THR A 105 -6.55 -21.72 -26.88
CA THR A 105 -5.51 -21.27 -25.95
C THR A 105 -4.71 -20.12 -26.58
N TYR A 106 -4.43 -19.09 -25.76
CA TYR A 106 -3.73 -17.87 -26.16
C TYR A 106 -2.52 -17.60 -25.27
N ASP A 107 -1.45 -17.09 -25.86
CA ASP A 107 -0.37 -16.41 -25.16
C ASP A 107 -0.75 -14.93 -25.07
N LEU A 108 -1.34 -14.53 -23.94
CA LEU A 108 -1.77 -13.15 -23.70
C LEU A 108 -0.66 -12.24 -23.15
N THR A 109 0.59 -12.68 -23.14
CA THR A 109 1.76 -11.79 -22.98
C THR A 109 2.02 -10.97 -24.26
N LYS A 110 1.29 -11.26 -25.33
CA LYS A 110 1.29 -10.61 -26.64
C LYS A 110 -0.11 -10.22 -27.04
N ASP A 111 -0.20 -9.35 -28.03
CA ASP A 111 -1.49 -8.99 -28.63
C ASP A 111 -2.20 -10.23 -29.21
N ALA A 112 -3.46 -10.40 -28.85
CA ALA A 112 -4.30 -11.49 -29.30
C ALA A 112 -5.68 -10.98 -29.76
N SER A 113 -6.25 -11.66 -30.73
CA SER A 113 -7.58 -11.31 -31.23
C SER A 113 -8.37 -12.55 -31.67
N ILE A 114 -9.69 -12.41 -31.64
CA ILE A 114 -10.65 -13.39 -32.15
C ILE A 114 -11.31 -12.80 -33.39
N LYS A 115 -11.34 -13.54 -34.52
CA LYS A 115 -12.09 -13.13 -35.71
C LYS A 115 -13.28 -14.04 -35.90
N VAL A 116 -14.43 -13.44 -36.12
CA VAL A 116 -15.71 -14.11 -36.36
C VAL A 116 -16.36 -13.55 -37.63
N LYS A 117 -17.24 -14.29 -38.26
CA LYS A 117 -17.97 -13.83 -39.45
C LYS A 117 -19.44 -14.17 -39.41
N LYS A 118 -20.24 -13.30 -40.03
CA LYS A 118 -21.67 -13.52 -40.33
C LYS A 118 -21.88 -13.13 -41.78
N GLY A 119 -22.39 -14.07 -42.59
CA GLY A 119 -22.50 -13.83 -44.03
C GLY A 119 -21.18 -13.45 -44.66
N GLY A 120 -21.11 -12.30 -45.34
CA GLY A 120 -19.89 -11.76 -45.96
C GLY A 120 -19.03 -10.88 -45.04
N THR A 121 -19.53 -10.52 -43.84
CA THR A 121 -18.85 -9.57 -42.93
C THR A 121 -18.00 -10.30 -41.91
N THR A 122 -16.72 -9.90 -41.77
CA THR A 122 -15.80 -10.40 -40.74
C THR A 122 -15.54 -9.33 -39.71
N GLN A 123 -15.66 -9.70 -38.43
CA GLN A 123 -15.39 -8.83 -37.31
C GLN A 123 -14.24 -9.36 -36.45
N SER A 124 -13.33 -8.45 -36.02
CA SER A 124 -12.21 -8.77 -35.15
C SER A 124 -12.42 -8.20 -33.75
N TYR A 125 -12.26 -9.04 -32.74
CA TYR A 125 -12.29 -8.66 -31.33
C TYR A 125 -10.87 -8.71 -30.76
N LEU A 126 -10.37 -7.58 -30.27
CA LEU A 126 -9.11 -7.53 -29.54
C LEU A 126 -9.31 -8.09 -28.13
N ILE A 127 -8.41 -8.95 -27.67
CA ILE A 127 -8.37 -9.40 -26.27
C ILE A 127 -7.53 -8.40 -25.49
N LYS A 128 -8.16 -7.68 -24.55
CA LYS A 128 -7.51 -6.74 -23.62
C LYS A 128 -7.33 -7.40 -22.28
N VAL A 129 -6.13 -7.35 -21.73
CA VAL A 129 -5.79 -7.91 -20.42
C VAL A 129 -5.49 -6.79 -19.44
N ASN A 130 -6.13 -6.85 -18.26
CA ASN A 130 -5.81 -6.03 -17.11
C ASN A 130 -5.26 -6.93 -16.00
N MET A 131 -4.11 -6.57 -15.44
CA MET A 131 -3.58 -7.21 -14.25
C MET A 131 -4.10 -6.46 -13.03
N VAL A 132 -5.02 -7.07 -12.30
CA VAL A 132 -5.63 -6.49 -11.09
C VAL A 132 -5.01 -7.13 -9.84
N ASN A 133 -5.03 -6.40 -8.73
CA ASN A 133 -4.62 -6.99 -7.45
C ASN A 133 -5.74 -7.91 -6.94
N ALA A 134 -5.35 -9.05 -6.36
CA ALA A 134 -6.30 -9.96 -5.71
C ALA A 134 -7.10 -9.22 -4.64
N PRO A 135 -8.40 -9.49 -4.48
CA PRO A 135 -9.21 -8.88 -3.42
C PRO A 135 -8.66 -9.23 -2.04
N PHE A 136 -8.63 -8.24 -1.13
CA PHE A 136 -8.27 -8.50 0.25
C PHE A 136 -9.38 -9.32 0.93
N THR A 137 -9.08 -10.56 1.29
CA THR A 137 -10.05 -11.43 1.95
C THR A 137 -9.35 -12.26 3.04
N PRO A 138 -9.36 -11.83 4.31
CA PRO A 138 -8.83 -12.62 5.40
C PRO A 138 -9.52 -13.98 5.48
N SER A 139 -8.74 -15.05 5.53
CA SER A 139 -9.26 -16.41 5.62
C SER A 139 -10.20 -16.57 6.82
N ALA A 140 -11.46 -16.92 6.60
CA ALA A 140 -12.42 -17.15 7.67
C ALA A 140 -12.03 -18.30 8.61
N ALA A 141 -11.14 -19.20 8.20
CA ALA A 141 -10.56 -20.22 9.06
C ALA A 141 -9.59 -19.64 10.11
N LYS A 142 -8.89 -18.53 9.77
CA LYS A 142 -7.89 -17.88 10.62
C LYS A 142 -8.41 -16.63 11.32
N TRP A 143 -9.29 -15.88 10.67
CA TRP A 143 -9.77 -14.57 11.11
C TRP A 143 -11.29 -14.56 11.27
N GLU A 144 -11.77 -14.09 12.41
CA GLU A 144 -13.18 -13.88 12.72
C GLU A 144 -13.52 -12.40 12.54
N LYS A 145 -14.48 -12.09 11.67
CA LYS A 145 -14.97 -10.71 11.55
C LYS A 145 -15.71 -10.30 12.82
N LYS A 146 -15.35 -9.17 13.40
CA LYS A 146 -15.93 -8.62 14.61
C LYS A 146 -16.95 -7.54 14.27
N ASN A 147 -18.14 -7.65 14.88
CA ASN A 147 -19.25 -6.70 14.70
C ASN A 147 -19.69 -6.05 16.02
N ASP A 148 -18.94 -6.28 17.10
CA ASP A 148 -19.25 -5.85 18.46
C ASP A 148 -18.76 -4.43 18.81
N TYR A 149 -18.19 -3.71 17.84
CA TYR A 149 -17.76 -2.30 17.97
C TYR A 149 -18.81 -1.28 17.47
N GLY A 150 -20.06 -1.70 17.31
CA GLY A 150 -21.12 -0.91 16.69
C GLY A 150 -21.04 -0.89 15.16
N GLU A 151 -21.91 -0.09 14.52
CA GLU A 151 -21.92 0.02 13.06
C GLU A 151 -20.68 0.73 12.53
N LEU A 152 -19.84 0.02 11.77
CA LEU A 152 -18.67 0.56 11.11
C LEU A 152 -18.99 0.99 9.69
N PRO A 153 -18.28 2.02 9.14
CA PRO A 153 -18.38 2.32 7.72
C PRO A 153 -18.05 1.09 6.87
N GLY A 154 -18.76 0.88 5.77
CA GLY A 154 -18.63 -0.33 4.94
C GLY A 154 -17.21 -0.57 4.39
N TYR A 155 -16.39 0.46 4.36
CA TYR A 155 -14.98 0.41 3.93
C TYR A 155 -13.98 0.11 5.06
N ILE A 156 -14.45 -0.10 6.32
CA ILE A 156 -13.61 -0.52 7.45
C ILE A 156 -14.17 -1.82 8.02
N SER A 157 -13.32 -2.80 8.22
CA SER A 157 -13.64 -4.08 8.85
C SER A 157 -12.63 -4.41 9.94
N VAL A 158 -13.09 -5.08 11.00
CA VAL A 158 -12.25 -5.53 12.12
C VAL A 158 -12.31 -7.03 12.21
N TYR A 159 -11.15 -7.66 12.46
CA TYR A 159 -11.05 -9.10 12.60
C TYR A 159 -10.21 -9.47 13.81
N LYS A 160 -10.56 -10.58 14.46
CA LYS A 160 -9.79 -11.24 15.53
C LYS A 160 -9.16 -12.51 15.00
N TYR A 161 -7.91 -12.74 15.34
CA TYR A 161 -7.22 -14.00 15.00
C TYR A 161 -7.73 -15.15 15.88
N LYS A 162 -7.91 -16.34 15.28
CA LYS A 162 -8.57 -17.49 15.95
C LYS A 162 -7.65 -18.68 16.24
N GLN A 163 -6.44 -18.67 15.72
CA GLN A 163 -5.53 -19.81 15.80
C GLN A 163 -4.33 -19.52 16.69
N THR A 164 -3.45 -20.48 16.85
CA THR A 164 -2.13 -20.28 17.43
C THR A 164 -1.14 -19.81 16.37
N VAL A 165 -0.10 -19.10 16.79
CA VAL A 165 1.03 -18.71 15.93
C VAL A 165 2.29 -19.35 16.48
N ALA A 166 2.96 -20.18 15.71
CA ALA A 166 4.13 -20.96 16.16
C ALA A 166 3.90 -21.67 17.51
N GLY A 167 2.71 -22.26 17.69
CA GLY A 167 2.32 -22.97 18.92
C GLY A 167 1.94 -22.06 20.10
N LYS A 168 1.91 -20.75 19.94
CA LYS A 168 1.55 -19.78 20.99
C LYS A 168 0.08 -19.35 20.86
N ASN A 169 -0.62 -19.25 21.99
CA ASN A 169 -1.92 -18.59 22.02
C ASN A 169 -1.76 -17.10 21.72
N VAL A 170 -2.67 -16.55 20.96
CA VAL A 170 -2.60 -15.16 20.47
C VAL A 170 -3.92 -14.46 20.69
N GLN A 171 -3.89 -13.27 21.25
CA GLN A 171 -4.97 -12.30 21.20
C GLN A 171 -4.51 -11.19 20.25
N ALA A 172 -4.89 -11.31 18.98
CA ALA A 172 -4.51 -10.36 17.95
C ALA A 172 -5.71 -9.89 17.14
N TYR A 173 -5.67 -8.63 16.75
CA TYR A 173 -6.71 -7.97 15.96
C TYR A 173 -6.11 -7.24 14.78
N ILE A 174 -6.86 -7.19 13.69
CA ILE A 174 -6.60 -6.30 12.57
C ILE A 174 -7.81 -5.40 12.33
N ALA A 175 -7.53 -4.13 12.01
CA ALA A 175 -8.50 -3.23 11.39
C ALA A 175 -8.05 -2.99 9.96
N VAL A 176 -8.95 -3.18 9.01
CA VAL A 176 -8.68 -3.14 7.57
C VAL A 176 -9.50 -2.01 6.96
N ALA A 177 -8.85 -1.12 6.20
CA ALA A 177 -9.53 -0.05 5.50
C ALA A 177 -9.26 -0.11 4.00
N GLU A 178 -10.32 -0.01 3.19
CA GLU A 178 -10.27 0.05 1.73
C GLU A 178 -9.93 1.48 1.28
N MET A 179 -8.65 1.76 1.04
CA MET A 179 -8.15 3.10 0.71
C MET A 179 -8.62 3.63 -0.64
N ASN A 180 -9.07 2.74 -1.55
CA ASN A 180 -9.68 3.12 -2.83
C ASN A 180 -11.03 3.83 -2.64
N ASN A 181 -11.70 3.63 -1.49
CA ASN A 181 -12.90 4.38 -1.15
C ASN A 181 -12.56 5.85 -0.88
N LYS A 182 -13.32 6.77 -1.48
CA LYS A 182 -13.07 8.21 -1.37
C LYS A 182 -13.29 8.77 0.04
N SER A 183 -14.15 8.13 0.83
CA SER A 183 -14.51 8.58 2.18
C SER A 183 -13.46 8.22 3.21
N VAL A 184 -12.65 7.18 2.98
CA VAL A 184 -11.62 6.76 3.94
C VAL A 184 -10.45 7.73 3.96
N LYS A 185 -9.97 8.02 5.17
CA LYS A 185 -8.76 8.83 5.40
C LYS A 185 -7.83 8.09 6.36
N PHE A 186 -6.57 8.03 6.00
CA PHE A 186 -5.48 7.66 6.89
C PHE A 186 -4.80 8.93 7.38
N LYS A 187 -4.51 9.04 8.67
CA LYS A 187 -3.85 10.20 9.27
C LYS A 187 -2.80 9.81 10.28
N VAL A 188 -1.68 10.52 10.25
CA VAL A 188 -0.67 10.52 11.30
C VAL A 188 -1.06 11.56 12.33
N LEU A 189 -1.17 11.16 13.59
CA LEU A 189 -1.55 11.99 14.73
C LEU A 189 -0.36 12.21 15.66
N GLY A 190 -0.39 13.31 16.40
CA GLY A 190 0.65 13.67 17.37
C GLY A 190 1.53 14.80 16.89
N GLU A 191 2.48 15.14 17.76
CA GLU A 191 3.42 16.23 17.57
C GLU A 191 4.83 15.71 17.84
N LYS A 192 5.84 16.53 17.57
CA LYS A 192 7.23 16.17 17.89
C LYS A 192 7.40 15.86 19.37
N THR A 193 6.70 16.60 20.23
CA THR A 193 6.76 16.46 21.69
C THR A 193 5.36 16.40 22.29
N GLY A 194 5.23 15.73 23.43
CA GLY A 194 3.98 15.62 24.16
C GLY A 194 3.65 14.17 24.52
N TYR A 195 2.61 14.01 25.32
CA TYR A 195 2.11 12.71 25.75
C TYR A 195 0.59 12.70 25.68
N LYS A 196 0.02 11.71 25.00
CA LYS A 196 -1.42 11.44 24.96
C LYS A 196 -1.66 9.94 25.00
N THR A 197 -2.71 9.53 25.68
CA THR A 197 -3.19 8.15 25.56
C THR A 197 -3.88 7.96 24.18
N PRO A 198 -3.98 6.74 23.66
CA PRO A 198 -4.80 6.45 22.49
C PRO A 198 -6.24 6.99 22.60
N THR A 199 -6.85 6.95 23.79
CA THR A 199 -8.17 7.56 24.02
C THR A 199 -8.15 9.08 23.86
N GLN A 200 -7.13 9.79 24.34
CA GLN A 200 -6.99 11.23 24.10
C GLN A 200 -6.79 11.54 22.62
N PHE A 201 -6.01 10.75 21.89
CA PHE A 201 -5.92 10.88 20.43
C PHE A 201 -7.29 10.69 19.76
N TYR A 202 -8.08 9.71 20.20
CA TYR A 202 -9.43 9.49 19.70
C TYR A 202 -10.35 10.70 19.96
N GLU A 203 -10.42 11.18 21.18
CA GLU A 203 -11.34 12.26 21.57
C GLU A 203 -10.97 13.62 20.91
N GLU A 204 -9.69 13.93 20.81
CA GLU A 204 -9.21 15.22 20.33
C GLU A 204 -9.12 15.33 18.79
N ASN A 205 -9.25 14.21 18.05
CA ASN A 205 -9.12 14.17 16.59
C ASN A 205 -10.41 13.76 15.89
N SER A 206 -11.55 14.32 16.30
CA SER A 206 -12.86 14.07 15.67
C SER A 206 -13.31 12.60 15.69
N LYS A 207 -12.89 11.84 16.70
CA LYS A 207 -13.30 10.45 16.97
C LYS A 207 -13.14 9.53 15.74
N PRO A 208 -11.91 9.30 15.26
CA PRO A 208 -11.66 8.41 14.15
C PRO A 208 -12.21 7.01 14.43
N VAL A 209 -12.54 6.26 13.38
CA VAL A 209 -13.07 4.90 13.53
C VAL A 209 -12.04 3.99 14.19
N VAL A 210 -10.76 4.15 13.81
CA VAL A 210 -9.65 3.37 14.37
C VAL A 210 -8.53 4.29 14.81
N VAL A 211 -7.94 4.04 15.98
CA VAL A 211 -6.68 4.63 16.45
C VAL A 211 -5.74 3.50 16.83
N LEU A 212 -4.51 3.55 16.36
CA LEU A 212 -3.42 2.64 16.74
C LEU A 212 -2.24 3.48 17.24
N ASN A 213 -1.58 3.10 18.33
CA ASN A 213 -0.34 3.75 18.75
C ASN A 213 0.70 3.75 17.63
N GLY A 214 1.54 4.77 17.60
CA GLY A 214 2.48 5.00 16.51
C GLY A 214 3.90 4.50 16.77
N GLY A 215 4.88 5.31 16.34
CA GLY A 215 6.31 5.01 16.42
C GLY A 215 6.93 5.29 17.78
N TYR A 216 8.24 5.01 17.87
CA TYR A 216 9.02 5.13 19.09
C TYR A 216 9.16 6.55 19.61
N PHE A 217 9.31 6.67 20.92
CA PHE A 217 9.55 7.93 21.60
C PHE A 217 10.46 7.77 22.83
N TRP A 218 11.06 8.86 23.26
CA TRP A 218 11.84 8.92 24.48
C TRP A 218 11.60 10.26 25.18
N SER A 219 11.32 10.21 26.47
CA SER A 219 11.08 11.41 27.30
C SER A 219 10.14 12.42 26.64
N GLY A 220 8.99 11.96 26.13
CA GLY A 220 7.97 12.79 25.48
C GLY A 220 8.33 13.33 24.11
N THR A 221 9.42 12.87 23.49
CA THR A 221 9.83 13.28 22.15
C THR A 221 9.73 12.09 21.18
N SER A 222 9.09 12.28 20.02
CA SER A 222 9.07 11.30 18.96
C SER A 222 10.47 11.08 18.40
N LEU A 223 10.88 9.82 18.27
CA LEU A 223 12.15 9.42 17.66
C LEU A 223 12.00 9.10 16.17
N GLY A 224 10.79 8.87 15.71
CA GLY A 224 10.48 8.52 14.33
C GLY A 224 10.07 9.72 13.49
N LEU A 225 10.10 9.51 12.17
CA LEU A 225 9.52 10.42 11.18
C LEU A 225 8.01 10.55 11.41
N LEU A 226 7.49 11.77 11.40
CA LEU A 226 6.05 12.05 11.33
C LEU A 226 5.81 13.05 10.21
N ILE A 227 5.06 12.66 9.19
CA ILE A 227 4.60 13.55 8.12
C ILE A 227 3.07 13.51 8.11
N ARG A 228 2.46 14.69 8.08
CA ARG A 228 1.01 14.88 8.01
C ARG A 228 0.68 15.95 6.98
N ASP A 229 -0.22 15.64 6.05
CA ASP A 229 -0.60 16.54 4.94
C ASP A 229 0.63 17.08 4.17
N GLY A 230 1.64 16.24 3.95
CA GLY A 230 2.90 16.59 3.29
C GLY A 230 3.89 17.42 4.11
N ASN A 231 3.54 17.77 5.37
CA ASN A 231 4.40 18.55 6.25
C ASN A 231 5.13 17.66 7.26
N THR A 232 6.43 17.83 7.39
CA THR A 232 7.22 17.14 8.41
C THR A 232 6.93 17.72 9.80
N ILE A 233 6.33 16.91 10.67
CA ILE A 233 6.03 17.23 12.06
C ILE A 233 7.19 16.84 12.97
N SER A 234 7.80 15.68 12.71
CA SER A 234 8.99 15.19 13.39
C SER A 234 9.92 14.53 12.40
N HIS A 235 11.22 14.84 12.51
CA HIS A 235 12.25 14.16 11.75
C HIS A 235 12.63 12.85 12.44
N GLN A 236 13.03 11.85 11.66
CA GLN A 236 13.59 10.63 12.20
C GLN A 236 14.90 10.94 12.92
N GLN A 237 15.13 10.27 14.05
CA GLN A 237 16.39 10.42 14.79
C GLN A 237 17.57 10.00 13.90
N PRO A 238 18.49 10.94 13.54
CA PRO A 238 19.49 10.66 12.52
C PRO A 238 20.67 9.84 13.07
N VAL A 239 20.80 9.75 14.40
CA VAL A 239 21.96 9.15 15.05
C VAL A 239 21.54 8.31 16.25
N THR A 240 22.18 7.16 16.45
CA THR A 240 22.06 6.39 17.67
C THR A 240 23.47 5.98 18.15
N ASN A 241 23.69 5.98 19.46
CA ASN A 241 25.00 5.58 19.98
C ASN A 241 25.03 4.09 20.27
N ARG A 242 26.14 3.45 19.92
CA ARG A 242 26.50 2.08 20.29
C ARG A 242 27.92 2.04 20.78
N ASP A 243 28.28 1.04 21.54
CA ASP A 243 29.67 0.83 21.94
C ASP A 243 30.50 0.43 20.71
N TYR A 244 31.66 1.08 20.55
CA TYR A 244 32.71 0.68 19.62
C TYR A 244 34.04 0.90 20.30
N ASN A 245 34.82 -0.17 20.47
CA ASN A 245 36.11 -0.16 21.17
C ASN A 245 36.02 0.39 22.61
N GLY A 246 34.95 0.11 23.34
CA GLY A 246 34.75 0.54 24.72
C GLY A 246 34.26 1.99 24.88
N ALA A 247 33.82 2.65 23.82
CA ALA A 247 33.32 4.01 23.87
C ALA A 247 31.98 4.18 23.16
N PRO A 248 31.04 4.98 23.71
CA PRO A 248 29.80 5.36 23.02
C PRO A 248 30.14 6.11 21.72
N THR A 249 29.75 5.53 20.60
CA THR A 249 30.11 6.01 19.25
C THR A 249 28.83 6.21 18.42
N PRO A 250 28.73 7.30 17.64
CA PRO A 250 27.56 7.57 16.81
C PRO A 250 27.50 6.65 15.59
N TYR A 251 26.32 6.06 15.37
CA TYR A 251 25.94 5.31 14.17
C TYR A 251 24.76 6.00 13.51
N TYR A 252 24.64 5.85 12.21
CA TYR A 252 23.65 6.52 11.39
C TYR A 252 22.74 5.49 10.68
N PRO A 253 21.74 4.93 11.39
CA PRO A 253 20.89 3.91 10.81
C PRO A 253 19.88 4.50 9.82
N THR A 254 19.65 3.80 8.73
CA THR A 254 18.44 3.98 7.91
C THR A 254 17.38 3.04 8.47
N GLN A 255 16.31 3.59 9.03
CA GLN A 255 15.26 2.81 9.70
C GLN A 255 13.96 2.79 8.91
N GLY A 256 13.07 1.86 9.28
CA GLY A 256 11.79 1.65 8.63
C GLY A 256 10.87 2.86 8.71
N VAL A 257 10.27 3.22 7.59
CA VAL A 257 9.18 4.18 7.46
C VAL A 257 8.05 3.57 6.66
N PHE A 258 6.82 4.00 6.93
CA PHE A 258 5.63 3.61 6.20
C PHE A 258 4.85 4.87 5.86
N GLY A 259 4.43 5.03 4.61
CA GLY A 259 3.72 6.24 4.23
C GLY A 259 2.88 6.08 2.97
N MET A 260 2.06 7.08 2.74
CA MET A 260 1.05 7.16 1.71
C MET A 260 1.38 8.31 0.74
N ASP A 261 1.31 8.06 -0.55
CA ASP A 261 1.40 9.08 -1.59
C ASP A 261 0.05 9.77 -1.88
N ASN A 262 0.04 10.72 -2.82
CA ASN A 262 -1.17 11.42 -3.25
C ASN A 262 -2.22 10.52 -3.91
N ASN A 263 -1.84 9.33 -4.36
CA ASN A 263 -2.75 8.35 -4.99
C ASN A 263 -3.29 7.34 -3.98
N LYS A 264 -3.06 7.56 -2.68
CA LYS A 264 -3.39 6.63 -1.58
C LYS A 264 -2.69 5.27 -1.70
N ILE A 265 -1.55 5.20 -2.36
CA ILE A 265 -0.71 4.02 -2.42
C ILE A 265 0.28 4.10 -1.26
N PHE A 266 0.34 3.03 -0.48
CA PHE A 266 1.25 2.92 0.65
C PHE A 266 2.49 2.13 0.28
N SER A 267 3.60 2.48 0.91
CA SER A 267 4.86 1.76 0.78
C SER A 267 5.68 1.82 2.07
N ALA A 268 6.46 0.78 2.29
CA ALA A 268 7.45 0.73 3.37
C ALA A 268 8.87 0.87 2.79
N HIS A 269 9.72 1.62 3.47
CA HIS A 269 11.08 1.89 3.02
C HIS A 269 12.03 1.96 4.21
N TYR A 270 13.33 1.80 3.94
CA TYR A 270 14.38 2.32 4.81
C TYR A 270 14.61 3.78 4.45
N ALA A 271 14.68 4.68 5.42
CA ALA A 271 14.80 6.10 5.12
C ALA A 271 15.86 6.80 5.95
N TYR A 272 16.37 7.89 5.42
CA TYR A 272 17.26 8.83 6.10
C TYR A 272 17.12 10.22 5.47
N GLU A 273 17.13 11.26 6.31
CA GLU A 273 17.13 12.63 5.83
C GLU A 273 18.57 13.15 5.68
N SER A 274 18.92 13.59 4.49
CA SER A 274 20.23 14.17 4.18
C SER A 274 20.05 15.48 3.43
N GLN A 275 20.67 16.54 3.95
CA GLN A 275 20.63 17.90 3.36
C GLN A 275 19.20 18.42 3.10
N GLY A 276 18.26 18.13 4.02
CA GLY A 276 16.87 18.55 3.93
C GLY A 276 16.03 17.75 2.92
N VAL A 277 16.57 16.66 2.37
CA VAL A 277 15.85 15.73 1.50
C VAL A 277 15.69 14.39 2.18
N LEU A 278 14.46 13.90 2.27
CA LEU A 278 14.18 12.56 2.76
C LEU A 278 14.44 11.56 1.62
N TYR A 279 15.43 10.69 1.83
CA TYR A 279 15.76 9.62 0.90
C TYR A 279 15.26 8.28 1.41
N THR A 280 14.81 7.44 0.48
CA THR A 280 14.50 6.03 0.72
C THR A 280 15.51 5.14 0.02
N TYR A 281 15.74 3.95 0.60
CA TYR A 281 16.72 2.99 0.14
C TYR A 281 16.08 1.60 0.02
N PRO A 282 16.48 0.78 -0.96
CA PRO A 282 15.96 -0.59 -1.11
C PRO A 282 16.47 -1.54 -0.01
N LYS A 283 17.64 -1.23 0.59
CA LYS A 283 18.24 -1.94 1.74
C LYS A 283 18.76 -0.93 2.74
N PRO A 284 18.81 -1.27 4.03
CA PRO A 284 19.37 -0.37 5.04
C PRO A 284 20.88 -0.21 4.86
N ALA A 285 21.44 0.85 5.40
CA ALA A 285 22.88 0.94 5.63
C ALA A 285 23.29 -0.28 6.48
N PRO A 286 24.30 -1.07 6.06
CA PRO A 286 24.64 -2.33 6.72
C PRO A 286 25.41 -2.09 8.03
N ASN A 287 24.78 -1.37 8.97
CA ASN A 287 25.31 -1.16 10.30
C ASN A 287 25.31 -2.47 11.09
N LYS A 288 26.23 -2.57 12.02
CA LYS A 288 26.23 -3.59 13.05
C LYS A 288 26.82 -3.00 14.33
N ALA A 289 26.10 -3.14 15.45
CA ALA A 289 26.57 -2.68 16.73
C ALA A 289 27.89 -3.39 17.11
N GLY A 290 28.89 -2.59 17.54
CA GLY A 290 30.23 -3.09 17.84
C GLY A 290 31.22 -3.08 16.67
N ASP A 291 30.74 -2.99 15.43
CA ASP A 291 31.60 -2.80 14.27
C ASP A 291 31.93 -1.31 14.07
N LYS A 292 32.95 -1.01 13.24
CA LYS A 292 33.26 0.38 12.90
C LYS A 292 32.06 1.09 12.29
N PRO A 293 31.66 2.27 12.81
CA PRO A 293 30.55 3.05 12.24
C PRO A 293 30.75 3.33 10.76
N LEU A 294 29.65 3.24 10.01
CA LEU A 294 29.60 3.60 8.61
C LEU A 294 29.49 5.12 8.42
N GLN A 295 29.72 5.58 7.21
CA GLN A 295 29.46 6.97 6.84
C GLN A 295 27.98 7.33 6.98
N VAL A 296 27.69 8.62 7.14
CA VAL A 296 26.32 9.16 7.15
C VAL A 296 25.63 8.82 5.83
N PRO A 297 24.39 8.33 5.86
CA PRO A 297 23.61 8.11 4.65
C PRO A 297 23.39 9.39 3.83
N THR A 298 23.47 9.26 2.50
CA THR A 298 23.33 10.35 1.53
C THR A 298 22.56 9.86 0.30
N LYS A 299 22.43 10.71 -0.72
CA LYS A 299 21.88 10.28 -2.02
C LYS A 299 22.70 9.18 -2.73
N ASP A 300 23.98 8.99 -2.31
CA ASP A 300 24.91 8.04 -2.91
C ASP A 300 25.22 6.84 -2.00
N PHE A 301 24.81 6.89 -0.72
CA PHE A 301 25.00 5.81 0.25
C PHE A 301 23.85 5.75 1.27
N PRO A 302 23.24 4.57 1.52
CA PRO A 302 23.34 3.33 0.72
C PRO A 302 22.98 3.53 -0.75
N ALA A 303 23.34 2.55 -1.60
CA ALA A 303 23.10 2.64 -3.04
C ALA A 303 21.60 2.71 -3.38
N ASN A 304 21.29 3.30 -4.55
CA ASN A 304 19.94 3.41 -5.10
C ASN A 304 18.96 4.24 -4.25
N ALA A 305 19.47 5.27 -3.60
CA ALA A 305 18.64 6.25 -2.90
C ALA A 305 17.66 6.93 -3.87
N LYS A 306 16.44 7.18 -3.39
CA LYS A 306 15.42 7.94 -4.13
C LYS A 306 14.81 8.99 -3.21
N PRO A 307 14.64 10.24 -3.65
CA PRO A 307 13.85 11.23 -2.91
C PRO A 307 12.42 10.71 -2.69
N TRP A 308 11.86 10.96 -1.51
CA TRP A 308 10.52 10.54 -1.15
C TRP A 308 9.75 11.67 -0.48
N ALA A 309 8.54 11.93 -0.94
CA ALA A 309 7.68 13.00 -0.45
C ALA A 309 6.26 12.46 -0.23
N PRO A 310 6.02 11.72 0.85
CA PRO A 310 4.69 11.19 1.17
C PRO A 310 3.75 12.29 1.70
N VAL A 311 2.46 12.07 1.58
CA VAL A 311 1.42 12.93 2.18
C VAL A 311 1.26 12.63 3.68
N GLU A 312 1.27 11.36 4.03
CA GLU A 312 1.23 10.87 5.40
C GLU A 312 2.35 9.84 5.57
N ALA A 313 3.16 9.94 6.60
CA ALA A 313 4.17 8.94 6.90
C ALA A 313 4.50 8.85 8.38
N ILE A 314 4.83 7.63 8.81
CA ILE A 314 5.29 7.33 10.16
C ILE A 314 6.58 6.52 10.11
N GLY A 315 7.56 6.93 10.92
CA GLY A 315 8.82 6.22 11.12
C GLY A 315 8.79 5.40 12.39
N ALA A 316 9.22 4.16 12.29
CA ALA A 316 9.39 3.24 13.41
C ALA A 316 10.36 2.11 12.98
N GLY A 317 9.90 0.87 12.88
CA GLY A 317 10.72 -0.27 12.47
C GLY A 317 10.87 -1.34 13.55
N PRO A 318 11.58 -2.43 13.29
CA PRO A 318 12.16 -2.80 12.00
C PRO A 318 11.13 -2.85 10.86
N LEU A 319 11.62 -2.65 9.65
CA LEU A 319 10.83 -2.93 8.45
C LEU A 319 10.60 -4.44 8.37
N LEU A 320 9.34 -4.86 8.29
CA LEU A 320 8.94 -6.28 8.33
C LEU A 320 8.85 -6.87 6.93
N ILE A 321 8.14 -6.21 6.03
CA ILE A 321 7.89 -6.66 4.65
C ILE A 321 8.14 -5.52 3.70
N LYS A 322 8.83 -5.84 2.61
CA LYS A 322 8.98 -4.95 1.45
C LYS A 322 8.82 -5.75 0.18
N ASP A 323 7.98 -5.24 -0.74
CA ASP A 323 7.69 -5.88 -2.03
C ASP A 323 7.30 -7.38 -1.88
N GLY A 324 6.56 -7.73 -0.82
CA GLY A 324 6.11 -9.09 -0.53
C GLY A 324 7.18 -10.02 0.07
N VAL A 325 8.33 -9.49 0.48
CA VAL A 325 9.44 -10.26 1.05
C VAL A 325 9.70 -9.88 2.50
N TYR A 326 9.88 -10.88 3.37
CA TYR A 326 10.28 -10.64 4.76
C TYR A 326 11.69 -10.06 4.85
N MET A 327 11.80 -8.92 5.53
CA MET A 327 13.04 -8.16 5.70
C MET A 327 13.66 -8.45 7.07
N ASN A 328 14.43 -9.50 7.19
CA ASN A 328 15.13 -9.83 8.44
C ASN A 328 16.44 -9.01 8.59
N LEU A 329 16.33 -7.68 8.58
CA LEU A 329 17.48 -6.75 8.57
C LEU A 329 17.48 -5.79 9.78
N TRP A 330 16.81 -6.17 10.87
CA TRP A 330 16.69 -5.38 12.10
C TRP A 330 18.04 -5.03 12.75
N GLU A 331 19.08 -5.87 12.60
CA GLU A 331 20.44 -5.56 13.08
C GLU A 331 21.03 -4.36 12.33
N ALA A 332 20.84 -4.30 11.03
CA ALA A 332 21.31 -3.18 10.20
C ALA A 332 20.57 -1.87 10.48
N GLU A 333 19.29 -1.97 10.91
CA GLU A 333 18.52 -0.85 11.42
C GLU A 333 18.90 -0.46 12.88
N LEU A 334 19.83 -1.19 13.51
CA LEU A 334 20.26 -1.06 14.90
C LEU A 334 19.13 -1.27 15.94
N PHE A 335 18.22 -2.20 15.65
CA PHE A 335 17.27 -2.72 16.63
C PHE A 335 17.85 -3.91 17.40
N ASP A 336 19.12 -3.83 17.73
CA ASP A 336 19.87 -4.77 18.58
C ASP A 336 19.38 -4.77 20.04
N ALA A 337 20.05 -5.52 20.91
CA ALA A 337 19.68 -5.63 22.32
C ALA A 337 19.60 -4.27 23.04
N ALA A 338 20.49 -3.33 22.68
CA ALA A 338 20.53 -1.98 23.28
C ALA A 338 19.31 -1.12 22.91
N SER A 339 18.58 -1.46 21.84
CA SER A 339 17.37 -0.74 21.45
C SER A 339 16.18 -1.01 22.37
N GLY A 340 16.20 -2.13 23.10
CA GLY A 340 15.06 -2.60 23.92
C GLY A 340 13.85 -3.08 23.13
N VAL A 341 13.90 -3.12 21.79
CA VAL A 341 12.78 -3.50 20.92
C VAL A 341 12.56 -5.03 20.87
N GLY A 342 13.64 -5.81 20.99
CA GLY A 342 13.59 -7.27 21.06
C GLY A 342 12.91 -7.93 19.85
N PRO A 343 13.46 -7.82 18.63
CA PRO A 343 12.81 -8.33 17.41
C PRO A 343 12.52 -9.83 17.44
N THR A 344 13.36 -10.60 18.08
CA THR A 344 13.25 -12.07 18.22
C THR A 344 12.51 -12.52 19.49
N ALA A 345 12.16 -11.60 20.38
CA ALA A 345 11.45 -11.89 21.62
C ALA A 345 9.93 -11.73 21.46
N ASN A 346 9.17 -12.49 22.25
CA ASN A 346 7.71 -12.37 22.31
C ASN A 346 7.32 -11.14 23.12
N HIS A 347 6.60 -10.22 22.49
CA HIS A 347 6.12 -8.98 23.11
C HIS A 347 4.70 -8.64 22.62
N PRO A 348 3.95 -7.79 23.34
CA PRO A 348 2.85 -7.05 22.74
C PRO A 348 3.38 -6.27 21.54
N ARG A 349 2.65 -6.26 20.44
CA ARG A 349 3.10 -5.66 19.18
C ARG A 349 2.02 -4.82 18.56
N SER A 350 2.46 -3.77 17.87
CA SER A 350 1.66 -2.98 16.95
C SER A 350 2.39 -2.90 15.61
N ALA A 351 1.65 -2.89 14.53
CA ALA A 351 2.23 -2.81 13.18
C ALA A 351 1.22 -2.24 12.19
N VAL A 352 1.71 -1.76 11.06
CA VAL A 352 0.90 -1.34 9.93
C VAL A 352 1.41 -1.99 8.67
N ALA A 353 0.48 -2.41 7.79
CA ALA A 353 0.80 -3.07 6.54
C ALA A 353 -0.10 -2.57 5.40
N TYR A 354 0.33 -2.83 4.17
CA TYR A 354 -0.41 -2.53 2.95
C TYR A 354 -0.57 -3.77 2.10
N HIS A 355 -1.80 -3.98 1.61
CA HIS A 355 -2.14 -5.00 0.63
C HIS A 355 -2.33 -4.33 -0.74
N PRO A 356 -1.78 -4.90 -1.84
CA PRO A 356 -1.75 -4.26 -3.16
C PRO A 356 -3.13 -4.05 -3.81
N SER A 357 -4.19 -4.66 -3.28
CA SER A 357 -5.58 -4.34 -3.68
C SER A 357 -6.10 -3.00 -3.13
N GLY A 358 -5.23 -2.20 -2.51
CA GLY A 358 -5.59 -0.89 -1.98
C GLY A 358 -6.11 -0.91 -0.55
N HIS A 359 -5.70 -1.90 0.26
CA HIS A 359 -6.10 -1.97 1.67
C HIS A 359 -4.93 -1.66 2.59
N VAL A 360 -5.16 -0.84 3.62
CA VAL A 360 -4.25 -0.68 4.75
C VAL A 360 -4.73 -1.53 5.92
N VAL A 361 -3.78 -2.16 6.61
CA VAL A 361 -4.05 -3.08 7.71
C VAL A 361 -3.34 -2.57 8.96
N PHE A 362 -4.10 -2.21 9.99
CA PHE A 362 -3.59 -1.94 11.33
C PHE A 362 -3.62 -3.23 12.14
N PHE A 363 -2.55 -3.51 12.85
CA PHE A 363 -2.40 -4.74 13.63
C PHE A 363 -2.02 -4.42 15.07
N VAL A 364 -2.61 -5.18 16.01
CA VAL A 364 -2.20 -5.17 17.41
C VAL A 364 -2.31 -6.57 17.99
N CYS A 365 -1.39 -6.97 18.86
CA CYS A 365 -1.55 -8.16 19.69
C CYS A 365 -1.16 -7.92 21.15
N GLU A 366 -1.82 -8.68 22.04
CA GLU A 366 -1.42 -8.78 23.43
C GLU A 366 -0.07 -9.50 23.58
N GLY A 367 0.50 -9.37 24.75
CA GLY A 367 1.65 -10.14 25.20
C GLY A 367 1.86 -10.04 26.69
N ARG A 368 3.01 -10.53 27.17
CA ARG A 368 3.35 -10.54 28.59
C ARG A 368 2.31 -11.26 29.47
N ASN A 369 1.55 -12.20 28.85
CA ASN A 369 0.51 -13.01 29.49
C ASN A 369 -0.59 -12.19 30.19
N LYS A 370 -0.98 -11.01 29.66
CA LYS A 370 -2.13 -10.27 30.21
C LYS A 370 -3.40 -11.12 30.13
N THR A 371 -3.73 -11.67 28.97
CA THR A 371 -4.57 -12.87 28.91
C THR A 371 -3.68 -14.08 29.19
N PRO A 372 -4.05 -15.01 30.09
CA PRO A 372 -3.23 -16.18 30.41
C PRO A 372 -2.76 -16.91 29.15
N SER A 373 -1.49 -17.32 29.16
CA SER A 373 -0.82 -18.05 28.06
C SER A 373 -0.69 -17.28 26.74
N THR A 374 -0.76 -15.95 26.75
CA THR A 374 -0.54 -15.09 25.58
C THR A 374 0.79 -14.33 25.71
N PRO A 375 1.91 -14.95 25.35
CA PRO A 375 3.24 -14.32 25.55
C PRO A 375 3.48 -13.12 24.63
N GLY A 376 2.75 -13.01 23.53
CA GLY A 376 2.95 -12.08 22.43
C GLY A 376 3.64 -12.71 21.24
N LEU A 377 4.10 -11.89 20.32
CA LEU A 377 4.67 -12.30 19.04
C LEU A 377 6.08 -11.76 18.83
N THR A 378 6.90 -12.51 18.10
CA THR A 378 8.13 -12.02 17.49
C THR A 378 7.81 -11.21 16.24
N MET A 379 8.78 -10.48 15.70
CA MET A 379 8.57 -9.76 14.43
C MET A 379 8.44 -10.69 13.23
N LYS A 380 9.09 -11.86 13.27
CA LYS A 380 8.91 -12.91 12.27
C LYS A 380 7.47 -13.45 12.27
N ASP A 381 6.90 -13.69 13.45
CA ASP A 381 5.50 -14.14 13.54
C ASP A 381 4.53 -13.13 12.91
N MET A 382 4.74 -11.83 13.16
CA MET A 382 3.91 -10.78 12.53
C MET A 382 4.09 -10.73 11.01
N ALA A 383 5.35 -10.82 10.55
CA ALA A 383 5.63 -10.84 9.12
C ALA A 383 4.93 -12.02 8.42
N ASP A 384 4.95 -13.21 9.04
CA ASP A 384 4.26 -14.38 8.50
C ASP A 384 2.74 -14.17 8.43
N LEU A 385 2.13 -13.55 9.45
CA LEU A 385 0.71 -13.21 9.42
C LEU A 385 0.38 -12.22 8.29
N PHE A 386 1.21 -11.21 8.05
CA PHE A 386 0.98 -10.25 6.98
C PHE A 386 1.22 -10.87 5.60
N LEU A 387 2.23 -11.72 5.44
CA LEU A 387 2.46 -12.47 4.19
C LEU A 387 1.29 -13.41 3.88
N ASP A 388 0.74 -14.07 4.90
CA ASP A 388 -0.46 -14.91 4.77
C ASP A 388 -1.72 -14.10 4.37
N LEU A 389 -1.77 -12.83 4.77
CA LEU A 389 -2.79 -11.88 4.32
C LEU A 389 -2.53 -11.30 2.92
N GLY A 390 -1.40 -11.60 2.29
CA GLY A 390 -1.01 -11.07 0.98
C GLY A 390 -0.46 -9.63 1.01
N CYS A 391 -0.07 -9.11 2.18
CA CYS A 391 0.51 -7.79 2.29
C CYS A 391 1.90 -7.72 1.64
N THR A 392 2.18 -6.64 0.94
CA THR A 392 3.47 -6.40 0.25
C THR A 392 4.40 -5.48 1.01
N ASP A 393 3.88 -4.67 1.92
CA ASP A 393 4.65 -3.69 2.69
C ASP A 393 4.17 -3.69 4.13
N ALA A 394 5.09 -3.69 5.11
CA ALA A 394 4.75 -3.63 6.53
C ALA A 394 5.91 -3.12 7.37
N ILE A 395 5.61 -2.33 8.41
CA ILE A 395 6.57 -1.99 9.47
C ILE A 395 6.03 -2.35 10.86
N ASN A 396 6.93 -2.67 11.77
CA ASN A 396 6.63 -2.69 13.18
C ASN A 396 6.52 -1.26 13.72
N LEU A 397 5.59 -1.03 14.63
CA LEU A 397 5.43 0.20 15.39
C LEU A 397 5.93 -0.01 16.84
N ASP A 398 5.79 1.01 17.69
CA ASP A 398 6.12 0.85 19.11
C ASP A 398 5.23 -0.22 19.75
N GLY A 399 5.88 -1.11 20.49
CA GLY A 399 5.26 -2.28 21.08
C GLY A 399 5.19 -2.23 22.61
N GLY A 400 5.16 -3.42 23.21
CA GLY A 400 5.17 -3.54 24.68
C GLY A 400 3.99 -2.82 25.33
N GLY A 401 4.27 -1.96 26.31
CA GLY A 401 3.24 -1.20 27.01
C GLY A 401 2.50 -0.16 26.13
N SER A 402 3.09 0.24 25.01
CA SER A 402 2.48 1.20 24.08
C SER A 402 1.41 0.56 23.19
N SER A 403 1.42 -0.78 23.02
CA SER A 403 0.48 -1.48 22.15
C SER A 403 -0.96 -1.26 22.57
N CYS A 404 -1.72 -0.56 21.74
CA CYS A 404 -3.13 -0.27 21.94
C CYS A 404 -3.79 0.10 20.61
N MET A 405 -4.89 -0.57 20.28
CA MET A 405 -5.76 -0.21 19.17
C MET A 405 -7.18 0.02 19.68
N LEU A 406 -7.74 1.17 19.33
CA LEU A 406 -9.13 1.52 19.62
C LEU A 406 -9.97 1.39 18.35
N ILE A 407 -11.14 0.81 18.50
CA ILE A 407 -12.22 0.83 17.49
C ILE A 407 -13.37 1.62 18.08
N ARG A 408 -13.68 2.79 17.50
CA ARG A 408 -14.70 3.72 18.02
C ARG A 408 -14.52 4.02 19.51
N GLY A 409 -13.27 4.18 19.94
CA GLY A 409 -12.92 4.47 21.33
C GLY A 409 -12.87 3.26 22.27
N GLN A 410 -13.18 2.05 21.79
CA GLN A 410 -13.13 0.82 22.58
C GLN A 410 -11.81 0.07 22.35
N GLU A 411 -11.16 -0.37 23.41
CA GLU A 411 -9.92 -1.16 23.31
C GLU A 411 -10.18 -2.55 22.71
N THR A 412 -9.29 -2.99 21.83
CA THR A 412 -9.33 -4.34 21.23
C THR A 412 -8.59 -5.37 22.06
N ILE A 413 -7.56 -4.94 22.79
CA ILE A 413 -6.69 -5.79 23.63
C ILE A 413 -6.58 -5.18 25.03
N ILE A 414 -6.11 -5.98 25.97
CA ILE A 414 -5.75 -5.51 27.32
C ILE A 414 -4.32 -4.94 27.23
N PRO A 415 -4.11 -3.63 27.46
CA PRO A 415 -2.78 -3.03 27.47
C PRO A 415 -1.86 -3.69 28.50
N SER A 416 -0.58 -3.85 28.18
CA SER A 416 0.34 -4.62 29.03
C SER A 416 0.84 -3.85 30.26
N ASP A 417 0.66 -2.54 30.31
CA ASP A 417 1.01 -1.71 31.47
C ASP A 417 -0.16 -1.68 32.47
N ASP A 418 -0.23 -2.71 33.30
CA ASP A 418 -1.25 -2.90 34.34
C ASP A 418 -2.70 -2.81 33.85
N GLY A 419 -2.94 -3.16 32.57
CA GLY A 419 -4.26 -3.05 31.93
C GLY A 419 -4.65 -1.62 31.57
N LYS A 420 -3.71 -0.67 31.57
CA LYS A 420 -3.94 0.74 31.27
C LYS A 420 -3.20 1.16 30.02
N GLN A 421 -3.80 2.08 29.26
CA GLN A 421 -3.14 2.70 28.13
C GLN A 421 -1.91 3.50 28.59
N ARG A 422 -0.78 3.24 27.95
CA ARG A 422 0.39 4.12 28.10
C ARG A 422 0.18 5.41 27.31
N THR A 423 0.65 6.54 27.84
CA THR A 423 0.77 7.75 27.06
C THR A 423 1.90 7.61 26.03
N VAL A 424 1.63 7.97 24.80
CA VAL A 424 2.55 7.92 23.65
C VAL A 424 2.62 9.29 22.98
N THR A 425 3.61 9.54 22.13
CA THR A 425 3.76 10.85 21.47
C THR A 425 2.99 10.95 20.16
N ASN A 426 2.69 9.82 19.55
CA ASN A 426 2.06 9.78 18.24
C ASN A 426 1.21 8.52 18.05
N ALA A 427 0.31 8.58 17.08
CA ALA A 427 -0.60 7.50 16.70
C ALA A 427 -0.88 7.57 15.19
N ILE A 428 -1.51 6.53 14.65
CA ILE A 428 -2.12 6.53 13.31
C ILE A 428 -3.62 6.27 13.43
N ALA A 429 -4.39 6.83 12.51
CA ALA A 429 -5.85 6.77 12.57
C ALA A 429 -6.49 6.53 11.21
N LEU A 430 -7.67 5.89 11.24
CA LEU A 430 -8.57 5.72 10.10
C LEU A 430 -9.92 6.39 10.39
N TYR A 431 -10.43 7.16 9.40
CA TYR A 431 -11.71 7.84 9.46
C TYR A 431 -12.68 7.26 8.44
#